data_097481f9d495345e4bf9b8492076b406
#
_entry.id   097481f9d495345e4bf9b8492076b406
#
_cell.length_a   1.000
_cell.length_b   1.000
_cell.length_c   1.000
_cell.angle_alpha   90.00
_cell.angle_beta   90.00
_cell.angle_gamma   90.00
#
_symmetry.space_group_name_H-M   'P 1'
#
loop_
_entity.id
_entity.type
_entity.pdbx_description
1 polymer ?
#
loop_
_entity_poly.entity_id
_entity_poly.type
_entity_poly.pdbx_seq_one_letter_code
_entity_poly.pdbx_strand_id
1 'polypeptide(L)'
;MRLINLIVMLASLTVIAAYAFEIWRVLRGQRRFSLGFALCAVIFPLFFGATVVAAYQAKPISAGGLLGFLPFVALILYGLLRKSFTQAGDDGDQILRGSTLVSGTDMMTSLYGNKTVKQIKKAPHRAEFITLGEVAVPSSIEAQHLLFSGATGSGKTQGINRVLQAVRARQHRALVADAGGSFVSRFFQPGDVIFNPFDSRSVGWSPFAEIRAEYDCARIAKAAIPDGHGDGQEWHHYAQTLLGETLLALVKRDRRSVTTLLHYLTNADSKELGELLSNTPAAILCVKGNEKMLANTRGIISTYLLAWRYLPDQGQFSVRRWVQDDGQTSWLFVTFRDDQLGLLRLLVATILELATVEGLSLAEDPERDLWFILDEADSLGKVSSLRAGLTKLRKYGCKVVVGLQTIAQFRATYGHDEAQTLLANIATKVILRAGDGETAEYFSTEFGDQEITRMQWSQTEGYSQGTGILNPGNASHSTANTQIREHKRTILASEIAGLPDLHGYLKLPGAPIGAIRLEYTPLPEVAPAYQESGIALLKPSQNPIPGPSQNPDPSPIPT
;
A
#
# COMPACT_ATOMS: atom_id res chain seq x y z
N MET A 1 71.76 16.71 11.79
CA MET A 1 70.99 17.47 10.76
C MET A 1 70.23 16.57 9.79
N ARG A 2 70.80 15.55 9.13
CA ARG A 2 70.05 14.71 8.15
C ARG A 2 68.87 13.93 8.76
N LEU A 3 68.98 13.42 10.01
CA LEU A 3 67.91 12.67 10.68
C LEU A 3 66.71 13.55 11.07
N ILE A 4 66.98 14.79 11.53
CA ILE A 4 65.93 15.78 11.88
C ILE A 4 65.14 16.20 10.64
N ASN A 5 65.86 16.43 9.52
CA ASN A 5 65.20 16.78 8.25
C ASN A 5 64.34 15.63 7.70
N LEU A 6 64.74 14.38 7.89
CA LEU A 6 63.95 13.20 7.49
C LEU A 6 62.70 13.07 8.34
N ILE A 7 62.78 13.26 9.66
CA ILE A 7 61.63 13.24 10.58
C ILE A 7 60.65 14.34 10.26
N VAL A 8 61.11 15.56 10.00
CA VAL A 8 60.27 16.68 9.61
C VAL A 8 59.61 16.46 8.26
N MET A 9 60.29 15.85 7.30
CA MET A 9 59.72 15.49 5.98
C MET A 9 58.68 14.40 6.09
N LEU A 10 58.86 13.37 6.91
CA LEU A 10 57.89 12.30 7.16
C LEU A 10 56.68 12.84 7.91
N ALA A 11 56.88 13.71 8.91
CA ALA A 11 55.75 14.33 9.62
C ALA A 11 54.93 15.25 8.70
N SER A 12 55.57 16.00 7.78
CA SER A 12 54.91 16.81 6.79
C SER A 12 54.09 15.96 5.79
N LEU A 13 54.60 14.84 5.34
CA LEU A 13 53.92 13.91 4.43
C LEU A 13 52.66 13.26 5.09
N THR A 14 52.74 12.88 6.37
CA THR A 14 51.58 12.34 7.11
C THR A 14 50.48 13.40 7.31
N VAL A 15 50.83 14.63 7.60
CA VAL A 15 49.86 15.73 7.70
C VAL A 15 49.20 16.03 6.36
N ILE A 16 49.97 16.01 5.26
CA ILE A 16 49.42 16.23 3.90
C ILE A 16 48.47 15.10 3.53
N ALA A 17 48.81 13.83 3.83
CA ALA A 17 47.95 12.69 3.56
C ALA A 17 46.66 12.71 4.38
N ALA A 18 46.73 13.07 5.67
CA ALA A 18 45.56 13.24 6.54
C ALA A 18 44.65 14.38 6.02
N TYR A 19 45.23 15.46 5.56
CA TYR A 19 44.51 16.59 5.00
C TYR A 19 43.84 16.26 3.67
N ALA A 20 44.53 15.56 2.78
CA ALA A 20 43.96 15.08 1.51
C ALA A 20 42.81 14.09 1.74
N PHE A 21 42.91 13.24 2.76
CA PHE A 21 41.85 12.31 3.14
C PHE A 21 40.61 13.03 3.69
N GLU A 22 40.77 14.04 4.52
CA GLU A 22 39.64 14.85 5.03
C GLU A 22 38.98 15.67 3.92
N ILE A 23 39.75 16.25 2.98
CA ILE A 23 39.21 16.91 1.79
C ILE A 23 38.38 15.93 0.96
N TRP A 24 38.90 14.72 0.73
CA TRP A 24 38.20 13.68 -0.02
C TRP A 24 36.86 13.27 0.66
N ARG A 25 36.83 13.20 2.00
CA ARG A 25 35.62 12.92 2.78
C ARG A 25 34.59 14.05 2.71
N VAL A 26 35.03 15.30 2.73
CA VAL A 26 34.17 16.47 2.58
C VAL A 26 33.59 16.56 1.16
N LEU A 27 34.39 16.28 0.13
CA LEU A 27 33.97 16.28 -1.27
C LEU A 27 32.93 15.16 -1.57
N ARG A 28 32.97 14.06 -0.83
CA ARG A 28 31.98 12.96 -0.93
C ARG A 28 30.71 13.17 -0.07
N GLY A 29 30.56 14.31 0.59
CA GLY A 29 29.37 14.60 1.41
C GLY A 29 29.29 13.78 2.72
N GLN A 30 30.36 13.06 3.08
CA GLN A 30 30.34 12.13 4.22
C GLN A 30 30.53 12.77 5.59
N ARG A 31 30.94 14.06 5.67
CA ARG A 31 31.00 14.82 6.95
C ARG A 31 30.86 16.34 6.76
N ARG A 32 30.23 16.99 7.75
CA ARG A 32 30.29 18.43 7.95
C ARG A 32 31.67 18.82 8.48
N PHE A 33 32.10 20.06 8.21
CA PHE A 33 33.38 20.65 8.66
C PHE A 33 33.65 20.33 10.13
N SER A 34 34.70 19.57 10.42
CA SER A 34 35.05 19.19 11.80
C SER A 34 36.05 20.16 12.42
N LEU A 35 36.02 20.25 13.76
CA LEU A 35 36.99 21.02 14.55
C LEU A 35 38.44 20.63 14.22
N GLY A 36 38.68 19.36 13.85
CA GLY A 36 39.98 18.85 13.41
C GLY A 36 40.49 19.48 12.12
N PHE A 37 39.60 19.78 11.17
CA PHE A 37 39.97 20.46 9.92
C PHE A 37 40.40 21.93 10.20
N ALA A 38 39.67 22.62 11.11
CA ALA A 38 40.05 23.98 11.52
C ALA A 38 41.39 24.00 12.27
N LEU A 39 41.67 23.02 13.12
CA LEU A 39 42.96 22.88 13.80
C LEU A 39 44.10 22.57 12.84
N CYS A 40 43.91 21.68 11.88
CA CYS A 40 44.92 21.42 10.84
C CYS A 40 45.19 22.62 9.94
N ALA A 41 44.16 23.40 9.63
CA ALA A 41 44.31 24.64 8.85
C ALA A 41 45.12 25.73 9.55
N VAL A 42 45.16 25.73 10.87
CA VAL A 42 45.95 26.69 11.68
C VAL A 42 47.34 26.16 12.00
N ILE A 43 47.45 24.89 12.38
CA ILE A 43 48.71 24.27 12.83
C ILE A 43 49.67 24.04 11.66
N PHE A 44 49.17 23.66 10.47
CA PHE A 44 50.00 23.38 9.30
C PHE A 44 50.77 24.63 8.78
N PRO A 45 50.18 25.84 8.64
CA PRO A 45 50.91 27.04 8.28
C PRO A 45 51.96 27.46 9.30
N LEU A 46 51.68 27.29 10.61
CA LEU A 46 52.66 27.59 11.68
C LEU A 46 53.85 26.62 11.64
N PHE A 47 53.66 25.35 11.42
CA PHE A 47 54.73 24.36 11.30
C PHE A 47 55.52 24.57 9.99
N PHE A 48 54.84 24.84 8.89
CA PHE A 48 55.48 25.09 7.60
C PHE A 48 56.20 26.41 7.60
N GLY A 49 55.63 27.45 8.23
CA GLY A 49 56.30 28.72 8.43
C GLY A 49 57.56 28.60 9.28
N ALA A 50 57.54 27.81 10.34
CA ALA A 50 58.72 27.55 11.19
C ALA A 50 59.81 26.79 10.42
N THR A 51 59.45 25.85 9.53
CA THR A 51 60.39 25.10 8.68
C THR A 51 60.99 25.99 7.57
N VAL A 52 60.20 26.90 6.99
CA VAL A 52 60.68 27.89 6.00
C VAL A 52 61.63 28.87 6.65
N VAL A 53 61.34 29.38 7.86
CA VAL A 53 62.24 30.28 8.61
C VAL A 53 63.54 29.57 9.00
N ALA A 54 63.46 28.32 9.41
CA ALA A 54 64.65 27.49 9.71
C ALA A 54 65.51 27.21 8.46
N ALA A 55 64.89 27.04 7.30
CA ALA A 55 65.57 26.88 6.03
C ALA A 55 66.16 28.21 5.53
N TYR A 56 65.54 29.35 5.81
CA TYR A 56 65.97 30.68 5.45
C TYR A 56 67.29 31.11 6.14
N GLN A 57 67.48 30.69 7.38
CA GLN A 57 68.74 30.93 8.13
C GLN A 57 69.94 30.22 7.52
N ALA A 58 69.76 29.30 6.58
CA ALA A 58 70.81 28.52 5.97
C ALA A 58 71.11 28.84 4.47
N LYS A 59 70.18 29.46 3.70
CA LYS A 59 70.36 29.86 2.27
C LYS A 59 69.25 30.82 1.79
N PRO A 60 69.52 31.68 0.73
CA PRO A 60 68.52 32.59 0.18
C PRO A 60 67.36 31.85 -0.49
N ILE A 61 66.10 32.29 -0.19
CA ILE A 61 64.87 31.72 -0.74
C ILE A 61 64.81 31.94 -2.23
N SER A 62 64.75 30.88 -3.02
CA SER A 62 64.43 30.96 -4.44
C SER A 62 62.90 31.19 -4.63
N ALA A 63 62.54 31.91 -5.71
CA ALA A 63 61.13 32.27 -6.06
C ALA A 63 60.19 31.07 -6.13
N GLY A 64 60.74 29.84 -6.26
CA GLY A 64 59.96 28.59 -6.24
C GLY A 64 59.29 28.25 -4.90
N GLY A 65 59.83 28.75 -3.76
CA GLY A 65 59.21 28.53 -2.44
C GLY A 65 57.96 29.34 -2.20
N LEU A 66 57.88 30.52 -2.79
CA LEU A 66 56.70 31.39 -2.75
C LEU A 66 55.53 30.88 -3.66
N LEU A 67 55.86 30.28 -4.80
CA LEU A 67 54.89 29.66 -5.72
C LEU A 67 54.18 28.46 -5.09
N GLY A 68 54.87 27.70 -4.21
CA GLY A 68 54.26 26.58 -3.46
C GLY A 68 53.18 27.01 -2.45
N PHE A 69 53.14 28.31 -2.06
CA PHE A 69 52.14 28.82 -1.11
C PHE A 69 50.82 29.23 -1.77
N LEU A 70 50.82 29.54 -3.07
CA LEU A 70 49.66 30.00 -3.83
C LEU A 70 48.47 29.01 -3.81
N PRO A 71 48.64 27.66 -4.01
CA PRO A 71 47.53 26.73 -3.93
C PRO A 71 46.93 26.63 -2.52
N PHE A 72 47.72 26.86 -1.49
CA PHE A 72 47.26 26.80 -0.09
C PHE A 72 46.44 28.05 0.27
N VAL A 73 46.87 29.23 -0.14
CA VAL A 73 46.11 30.46 0.01
C VAL A 73 44.81 30.39 -0.80
N ALA A 74 44.85 29.81 -2.01
CA ALA A 74 43.67 29.61 -2.84
C ALA A 74 42.68 28.61 -2.18
N LEU A 75 43.15 27.57 -1.48
CA LEU A 75 42.34 26.62 -0.75
C LEU A 75 41.70 27.22 0.50
N ILE A 76 42.41 28.09 1.24
CA ILE A 76 41.87 28.82 2.38
C ILE A 76 40.82 29.82 1.89
N LEU A 77 41.11 30.59 0.84
CA LEU A 77 40.16 31.53 0.21
C LEU A 77 38.94 30.78 -0.33
N TYR A 78 39.12 29.63 -0.99
CA TYR A 78 38.02 28.77 -1.42
C TYR A 78 37.17 28.24 -0.24
N GLY A 79 37.81 27.82 0.86
CA GLY A 79 37.12 27.39 2.07
C GLY A 79 36.32 28.50 2.75
N LEU A 80 36.90 29.72 2.80
CA LEU A 80 36.25 30.93 3.34
C LEU A 80 35.11 31.39 2.42
N LEU A 81 35.33 31.45 1.11
CA LEU A 81 34.31 31.77 0.13
C LEU A 81 33.18 30.75 0.12
N ARG A 82 33.51 29.46 0.15
CA ARG A 82 32.51 28.40 0.24
C ARG A 82 31.70 28.48 1.53
N LYS A 83 32.33 28.82 2.67
CA LYS A 83 31.61 29.04 3.94
C LYS A 83 30.65 30.22 3.84
N SER A 84 31.05 31.31 3.14
CA SER A 84 30.17 32.46 2.87
C SER A 84 29.05 32.12 1.89
N PHE A 85 29.31 31.30 0.88
CA PHE A 85 28.29 30.85 -0.08
C PHE A 85 27.35 29.79 0.52
N THR A 86 27.84 28.88 1.39
CA THR A 86 26.98 27.89 2.08
C THR A 86 26.19 28.51 3.24
N GLN A 87 26.67 29.60 3.84
CA GLN A 87 25.87 30.36 4.83
C GLN A 87 24.78 31.22 4.17
N ALA A 88 24.90 31.55 2.89
CA ALA A 88 23.87 32.29 2.16
C ALA A 88 22.73 31.43 1.59
N GLY A 89 22.79 30.09 1.77
CA GLY A 89 21.84 29.18 1.13
C GLY A 89 21.23 28.09 2.01
N ASP A 90 21.55 28.01 3.29
CA ASP A 90 21.03 26.93 4.15
C ASP A 90 20.62 27.45 5.55
N ASP A 91 19.82 28.51 5.58
CA ASP A 91 18.88 28.72 6.68
C ASP A 91 17.71 27.78 6.40
N GLY A 92 17.95 26.49 6.64
CA GLY A 92 16.96 25.43 6.47
C GLY A 92 15.67 25.79 7.20
N ASP A 93 14.53 25.58 6.55
CA ASP A 93 13.20 25.78 7.14
C ASP A 93 13.19 25.18 8.55
N GLN A 94 12.98 25.99 9.58
CA GLN A 94 12.84 25.48 10.94
C GLN A 94 11.40 25.06 11.16
N ILE A 95 11.17 23.76 11.38
CA ILE A 95 9.84 23.24 11.68
C ILE A 95 9.47 23.68 13.08
N LEU A 96 8.37 24.43 13.23
CA LEU A 96 7.82 24.86 14.50
C LEU A 96 6.86 23.83 15.06
N ARG A 97 5.98 23.31 14.24
CA ARG A 97 4.96 22.29 14.61
C ARG A 97 4.40 21.61 13.36
N GLY A 98 3.67 20.52 13.58
CA GLY A 98 3.02 19.73 12.53
C GLY A 98 3.70 18.40 12.29
N SER A 99 3.37 17.76 11.18
CA SER A 99 3.93 16.47 10.79
C SER A 99 5.40 16.61 10.43
N THR A 100 6.21 15.62 10.77
CA THR A 100 7.65 15.60 10.46
C THR A 100 8.01 14.38 9.64
N LEU A 101 8.84 14.60 8.62
CA LEU A 101 9.41 13.53 7.81
C LEU A 101 10.81 13.17 8.33
N VAL A 102 11.03 11.88 8.60
CA VAL A 102 12.31 11.36 9.08
C VAL A 102 12.73 10.14 8.28
N SER A 103 13.99 9.70 8.42
CA SER A 103 14.39 8.40 7.86
C SER A 103 13.71 7.24 8.58
N GLY A 104 13.55 6.09 7.92
CA GLY A 104 13.03 4.88 8.55
C GLY A 104 13.82 4.47 9.80
N THR A 105 15.14 4.70 9.80
CA THR A 105 15.98 4.43 10.98
C THR A 105 15.69 5.37 12.13
N ASP A 106 15.46 6.65 11.86
CA ASP A 106 15.11 7.62 12.90
C ASP A 106 13.69 7.37 13.44
N MET A 107 12.75 7.01 12.56
CA MET A 107 11.41 6.57 12.95
C MET A 107 11.47 5.36 13.89
N MET A 108 12.27 4.35 13.54
CA MET A 108 12.49 3.17 14.37
C MET A 108 13.07 3.54 15.75
N THR A 109 14.01 4.49 15.75
CA THR A 109 14.59 5.00 16.99
C THR A 109 13.59 5.77 17.86
N SER A 110 12.71 6.54 17.22
CA SER A 110 11.61 7.24 17.90
C SER A 110 10.61 6.28 18.53
N LEU A 111 10.26 5.18 17.84
CA LEU A 111 9.31 4.18 18.31
C LEU A 111 9.83 3.34 19.50
N TYR A 112 11.08 2.93 19.43
CA TYR A 112 11.62 1.89 20.33
C TYR A 112 12.80 2.35 21.21
N GLY A 113 13.41 3.49 20.91
CA GLY A 113 14.67 3.89 21.50
C GLY A 113 15.88 3.07 21.01
N ASN A 114 17.07 3.66 21.09
CA ASN A 114 18.31 3.11 20.52
C ASN A 114 18.69 1.71 21.03
N LYS A 115 18.42 1.40 22.30
CA LYS A 115 18.77 0.10 22.92
C LYS A 115 17.89 -1.01 22.34
N THR A 116 16.58 -0.80 22.28
CA THR A 116 15.60 -1.77 21.78
C THR A 116 15.76 -2.00 20.28
N VAL A 117 16.07 -0.96 19.49
CA VAL A 117 16.37 -1.11 18.06
C VAL A 117 17.51 -2.08 17.80
N LYS A 118 18.59 -2.01 18.60
CA LYS A 118 19.72 -2.95 18.50
C LYS A 118 19.30 -4.38 18.86
N GLN A 119 18.38 -4.55 19.82
CA GLN A 119 17.84 -5.86 20.19
C GLN A 119 16.98 -6.45 19.08
N ILE A 120 16.03 -5.69 18.53
CA ILE A 120 15.14 -6.12 17.42
C ILE A 120 15.98 -6.53 16.20
N LYS A 121 17.01 -5.74 15.81
CA LYS A 121 17.89 -6.07 14.69
C LYS A 121 18.70 -7.36 14.87
N LYS A 122 18.96 -7.77 16.12
CA LYS A 122 19.69 -8.97 16.47
C LYS A 122 18.79 -10.14 16.89
N ALA A 123 17.47 -9.95 16.94
CA ALA A 123 16.55 -10.98 17.39
C ALA A 123 16.61 -12.21 16.47
N PRO A 124 16.72 -13.43 17.02
CA PRO A 124 16.74 -14.67 16.24
C PRO A 124 15.42 -14.89 15.48
N HIS A 125 14.31 -14.41 16.00
CA HIS A 125 12.97 -14.48 15.41
C HIS A 125 12.58 -13.23 14.63
N ARG A 126 13.54 -12.58 13.96
CA ARG A 126 13.27 -11.36 13.18
C ARG A 126 12.19 -11.55 12.11
N ALA A 127 12.05 -12.76 11.57
CA ALA A 127 11.03 -13.10 10.59
C ALA A 127 9.58 -12.96 11.13
N GLU A 128 9.40 -13.00 12.44
CA GLU A 128 8.09 -12.82 13.09
C GLU A 128 7.65 -11.36 13.16
N PHE A 129 8.57 -10.40 12.94
CA PHE A 129 8.20 -8.98 12.90
C PHE A 129 7.76 -8.57 11.51
N ILE A 130 6.62 -7.87 11.41
CA ILE A 130 6.27 -7.15 10.19
C ILE A 130 7.28 -6.02 10.02
N THR A 131 8.20 -6.19 9.08
CA THR A 131 9.27 -5.22 8.83
C THR A 131 9.03 -4.53 7.49
N LEU A 132 8.77 -3.22 7.51
CA LEU A 132 8.53 -2.39 6.34
C LEU A 132 9.75 -1.47 6.13
N GLY A 133 10.64 -1.85 5.22
CA GLY A 133 11.97 -1.25 5.11
C GLY A 133 12.77 -1.48 6.38
N GLU A 134 13.26 -0.41 6.98
CA GLU A 134 14.04 -0.44 8.22
C GLU A 134 13.16 -0.52 9.48
N VAL A 135 11.83 -0.34 9.33
CA VAL A 135 10.91 -0.17 10.46
C VAL A 135 10.21 -1.48 10.77
N ALA A 136 10.37 -1.99 11.99
CA ALA A 136 9.52 -3.04 12.53
C ALA A 136 8.23 -2.42 13.07
N VAL A 137 7.08 -2.88 12.58
CA VAL A 137 5.77 -2.41 13.03
C VAL A 137 5.49 -2.99 14.42
N PRO A 138 5.12 -2.16 15.42
CA PRO A 138 4.73 -2.68 16.73
C PRO A 138 3.48 -3.54 16.65
N SER A 139 3.48 -4.72 17.28
CA SER A 139 2.33 -5.65 17.29
C SER A 139 1.04 -5.00 17.83
N SER A 140 1.17 -4.07 18.79
CA SER A 140 0.04 -3.30 19.31
C SER A 140 -0.66 -2.40 18.29
N ILE A 141 0.03 -2.07 17.17
CA ILE A 141 -0.51 -1.23 16.09
C ILE A 141 -1.11 -2.10 14.97
N GLU A 142 -0.69 -3.36 14.81
CA GLU A 142 -1.15 -4.27 13.75
C GLU A 142 -2.68 -4.41 13.72
N ALA A 143 -3.33 -4.47 14.89
CA ALA A 143 -4.79 -4.54 15.03
C ALA A 143 -5.52 -3.24 14.59
N GLN A 144 -4.79 -2.16 14.29
CA GLN A 144 -5.33 -0.93 13.75
C GLN A 144 -5.34 -0.89 12.21
N HIS A 145 -5.14 -2.05 11.59
CA HIS A 145 -5.18 -2.32 10.16
C HIS A 145 -4.05 -1.63 9.37
N LEU A 146 -3.77 -2.16 8.19
CA LEU A 146 -2.69 -1.69 7.32
C LEU A 146 -3.21 -1.39 5.92
N LEU A 147 -2.76 -0.28 5.34
CA LEU A 147 -3.00 0.11 3.96
C LEU A 147 -1.68 0.10 3.18
N PHE A 148 -1.70 -0.52 2.02
CA PHE A 148 -0.65 -0.40 1.01
C PHE A 148 -1.24 0.29 -0.22
N SER A 149 -0.78 1.48 -0.56
CA SER A 149 -1.19 2.17 -1.77
C SER A 149 0.00 2.39 -2.70
N GLY A 150 -0.21 2.13 -3.99
CA GLY A 150 0.82 2.35 -5.00
C GLY A 150 0.45 1.79 -6.36
N ALA A 151 0.98 2.44 -7.40
CA ALA A 151 0.83 2.03 -8.79
C ALA A 151 1.40 0.62 -9.03
N THR A 152 1.03 0.02 -10.15
CA THR A 152 1.62 -1.24 -10.61
C THR A 152 3.14 -1.13 -10.70
N GLY A 153 3.85 -2.12 -10.18
CA GLY A 153 5.32 -2.15 -10.16
C GLY A 153 5.98 -1.32 -9.05
N SER A 154 5.24 -0.49 -8.30
CA SER A 154 5.81 0.34 -7.22
C SER A 154 6.37 -0.44 -6.03
N GLY A 155 6.01 -1.73 -5.88
CA GLY A 155 6.45 -2.59 -4.78
C GLY A 155 5.38 -2.96 -3.76
N LYS A 156 4.09 -2.66 -4.00
CA LYS A 156 2.95 -3.00 -3.12
C LYS A 156 2.99 -4.46 -2.68
N THR A 157 3.05 -5.39 -3.64
CA THR A 157 3.12 -6.84 -3.37
C THR A 157 4.33 -7.23 -2.52
N GLN A 158 5.48 -6.54 -2.64
CA GLN A 158 6.64 -6.80 -1.77
C GLN A 158 6.36 -6.41 -0.32
N GLY A 159 5.67 -5.28 -0.10
CA GLY A 159 5.22 -4.88 1.23
C GLY A 159 4.25 -5.89 1.85
N ILE A 160 3.24 -6.34 1.08
CA ILE A 160 2.28 -7.35 1.52
C ILE A 160 2.97 -8.70 1.78
N ASN A 161 3.93 -9.11 0.94
CA ASN A 161 4.73 -10.32 1.15
C ASN A 161 5.45 -10.30 2.51
N ARG A 162 5.94 -9.13 2.97
CA ARG A 162 6.56 -9.01 4.30
C ARG A 162 5.56 -9.25 5.43
N VAL A 163 4.33 -8.76 5.27
CA VAL A 163 3.25 -9.07 6.23
C VAL A 163 2.96 -10.57 6.23
N LEU A 164 2.75 -11.17 5.06
CA LEU A 164 2.44 -12.59 4.92
C LEU A 164 3.55 -13.49 5.48
N GLN A 165 4.83 -13.14 5.27
CA GLN A 165 5.95 -13.86 5.87
C GLN A 165 5.88 -13.86 7.40
N ALA A 166 5.61 -12.71 8.02
CA ALA A 166 5.48 -12.59 9.46
C ALA A 166 4.27 -13.36 9.99
N VAL A 167 3.12 -13.24 9.32
CA VAL A 167 1.89 -13.98 9.66
C VAL A 167 2.12 -15.49 9.61
N ARG A 168 2.82 -15.98 8.57
CA ARG A 168 3.13 -17.40 8.42
C ARG A 168 4.16 -17.88 9.45
N ALA A 169 5.19 -17.09 9.73
CA ALA A 169 6.22 -17.43 10.73
C ALA A 169 5.65 -17.53 12.15
N ARG A 170 4.62 -16.73 12.45
CA ARG A 170 3.88 -16.77 13.73
C ARG A 170 2.82 -17.86 13.79
N GLN A 171 2.60 -18.58 12.69
CA GLN A 171 1.51 -19.57 12.54
C GLN A 171 0.10 -18.97 12.73
N HIS A 172 -0.07 -17.68 12.43
CA HIS A 172 -1.37 -17.02 12.44
C HIS A 172 -2.21 -17.42 11.24
N ARG A 173 -3.53 -17.38 11.38
CA ARG A 173 -4.48 -17.65 10.30
C ARG A 173 -4.63 -16.45 9.37
N ALA A 174 -4.86 -16.70 8.10
CA ALA A 174 -5.15 -15.65 7.15
C ALA A 174 -6.20 -16.06 6.12
N LEU A 175 -7.13 -15.14 5.83
CA LEU A 175 -7.92 -15.13 4.61
C LEU A 175 -7.24 -14.20 3.63
N VAL A 176 -6.89 -14.70 2.46
CA VAL A 176 -6.12 -13.97 1.46
C VAL A 176 -6.91 -13.92 0.16
N ALA A 177 -7.38 -12.73 -0.22
CA ALA A 177 -7.92 -12.46 -1.54
C ALA A 177 -6.75 -12.25 -2.50
N ASP A 178 -6.50 -13.23 -3.38
CA ASP A 178 -5.29 -13.37 -4.17
C ASP A 178 -5.59 -13.26 -5.67
N ALA A 179 -5.40 -12.07 -6.21
CA ALA A 179 -5.49 -11.83 -7.63
C ALA A 179 -4.34 -12.55 -8.38
N GLY A 180 -4.69 -13.41 -9.32
CA GLY A 180 -3.71 -14.16 -10.12
C GLY A 180 -3.00 -15.30 -9.40
N GLY A 181 -3.29 -15.59 -8.12
CA GLY A 181 -2.70 -16.70 -7.38
C GLY A 181 -1.24 -16.49 -6.95
N SER A 182 -0.79 -15.25 -6.94
CA SER A 182 0.61 -14.92 -6.63
C SER A 182 1.00 -15.23 -5.19
N PHE A 183 0.07 -15.14 -4.25
CA PHE A 183 0.31 -15.51 -2.85
C PHE A 183 0.16 -17.01 -2.63
N VAL A 184 -0.77 -17.69 -3.31
CA VAL A 184 -0.84 -19.16 -3.32
C VAL A 184 0.49 -19.73 -3.76
N SER A 185 1.06 -19.24 -4.86
CA SER A 185 2.31 -19.80 -5.39
C SER A 185 3.48 -19.73 -4.40
N ARG A 186 3.48 -18.77 -3.47
CA ARG A 186 4.59 -18.50 -2.55
C ARG A 186 4.35 -18.93 -1.11
N PHE A 187 3.11 -19.00 -0.68
CA PHE A 187 2.77 -19.18 0.74
C PHE A 187 1.92 -20.41 1.03
N PHE A 188 1.42 -21.13 0.01
CA PHE A 188 0.60 -22.32 0.21
C PHE A 188 1.35 -23.39 1.00
N GLN A 189 0.68 -23.98 1.97
CA GLN A 189 1.17 -25.11 2.75
C GLN A 189 0.11 -26.22 2.79
N PRO A 190 0.51 -27.49 2.99
CA PRO A 190 -0.44 -28.58 3.21
C PRO A 190 -1.37 -28.26 4.37
N GLY A 191 -2.67 -28.41 4.15
CA GLY A 191 -3.73 -28.04 5.10
C GLY A 191 -4.38 -26.68 4.83
N ASP A 192 -3.78 -25.83 3.98
CA ASP A 192 -4.43 -24.61 3.52
C ASP A 192 -5.59 -24.91 2.57
N VAL A 193 -6.49 -23.95 2.49
CA VAL A 193 -7.74 -24.05 1.73
C VAL A 193 -7.67 -23.08 0.54
N ILE A 194 -8.03 -23.56 -0.67
CA ILE A 194 -8.19 -22.73 -1.85
C ILE A 194 -9.66 -22.68 -2.23
N PHE A 195 -10.20 -21.49 -2.46
CA PHE A 195 -11.53 -21.27 -3.01
C PHE A 195 -11.42 -20.53 -4.36
N ASN A 196 -11.74 -21.26 -5.42
CA ASN A 196 -11.98 -20.76 -6.77
C ASN A 196 -12.69 -21.89 -7.55
N PRO A 197 -13.94 -21.75 -7.96
CA PRO A 197 -14.68 -22.82 -8.66
C PRO A 197 -13.97 -23.38 -9.89
N PHE A 198 -13.04 -22.62 -10.48
CA PHE A 198 -12.28 -23.03 -11.67
C PHE A 198 -10.92 -23.63 -11.36
N ASP A 199 -10.50 -23.68 -10.10
CA ASP A 199 -9.26 -24.36 -9.68
C ASP A 199 -9.56 -25.79 -9.23
N SER A 200 -8.83 -26.77 -9.75
CA SER A 200 -9.03 -28.18 -9.41
C SER A 200 -8.79 -28.52 -7.94
N ARG A 201 -8.06 -27.66 -7.22
CA ARG A 201 -7.78 -27.78 -5.78
C ARG A 201 -8.84 -27.13 -4.91
N SER A 202 -9.83 -26.47 -5.53
CA SER A 202 -10.84 -25.71 -4.79
C SER A 202 -11.66 -26.59 -3.87
N VAL A 203 -11.88 -26.09 -2.66
CA VAL A 203 -12.86 -26.72 -1.78
C VAL A 203 -14.27 -26.51 -2.32
N GLY A 204 -15.12 -27.51 -2.13
CA GLY A 204 -16.53 -27.40 -2.47
C GLY A 204 -17.27 -26.55 -1.43
N TRP A 205 -17.62 -25.33 -1.80
CA TRP A 205 -18.48 -24.46 -1.01
C TRP A 205 -19.91 -24.41 -1.58
N SER A 206 -20.89 -24.35 -0.70
CA SER A 206 -22.28 -24.14 -1.05
C SER A 206 -22.91 -23.19 -0.02
N PRO A 207 -23.85 -22.30 -0.39
CA PRO A 207 -24.52 -21.42 0.57
C PRO A 207 -25.23 -22.19 1.67
N PHE A 208 -25.67 -23.43 1.39
CA PHE A 208 -26.29 -24.28 2.38
C PHE A 208 -25.36 -24.73 3.51
N ALA A 209 -24.04 -24.76 3.28
CA ALA A 209 -23.04 -25.06 4.31
C ALA A 209 -22.92 -23.96 5.39
N GLU A 210 -23.40 -22.75 5.09
CA GLU A 210 -23.38 -21.61 6.00
C GLU A 210 -24.63 -21.52 6.90
N ILE A 211 -25.69 -22.30 6.61
CA ILE A 211 -26.99 -22.19 7.28
C ILE A 211 -27.05 -23.10 8.51
N ARG A 212 -27.17 -22.52 9.69
CA ARG A 212 -27.41 -23.19 10.99
C ARG A 212 -28.76 -22.80 11.56
N ALA A 213 -29.20 -21.58 11.32
CA ALA A 213 -30.46 -21.02 11.81
C ALA A 213 -31.22 -20.33 10.68
N GLU A 214 -32.52 -20.11 10.86
CA GLU A 214 -33.36 -19.50 9.81
C GLU A 214 -32.86 -18.11 9.36
N TYR A 215 -32.39 -17.28 10.30
CA TYR A 215 -31.86 -15.95 9.97
C TYR A 215 -30.58 -15.97 9.11
N ASP A 216 -29.86 -17.10 9.07
CA ASP A 216 -28.67 -17.22 8.22
C ASP A 216 -29.02 -17.14 6.74
N CYS A 217 -30.23 -17.57 6.34
CA CYS A 217 -30.71 -17.46 4.96
C CYS A 217 -30.76 -16.00 4.51
N ALA A 218 -31.32 -15.12 5.35
CA ALA A 218 -31.37 -13.68 5.07
C ALA A 218 -29.95 -13.05 5.07
N ARG A 219 -29.08 -13.51 5.97
CA ARG A 219 -27.68 -13.07 6.04
C ARG A 219 -26.90 -13.44 4.77
N ILE A 220 -27.07 -14.66 4.27
CA ILE A 220 -26.46 -15.11 3.02
C ILE A 220 -26.99 -14.31 1.83
N ALA A 221 -28.32 -14.08 1.80
CA ALA A 221 -28.94 -13.30 0.75
C ALA A 221 -28.38 -11.85 0.70
N LYS A 222 -28.19 -11.23 1.86
CA LYS A 222 -27.60 -9.90 1.96
C LYS A 222 -26.09 -9.89 1.61
N ALA A 223 -25.37 -10.94 1.94
CA ALA A 223 -23.97 -11.09 1.55
C ALA A 223 -23.80 -11.25 0.03
N ALA A 224 -24.70 -12.01 -0.61
CA ALA A 224 -24.67 -12.24 -2.05
C ALA A 224 -25.18 -11.06 -2.87
N ILE A 225 -26.17 -10.32 -2.36
CA ILE A 225 -26.81 -9.19 -3.03
C ILE A 225 -26.72 -7.99 -2.10
N PRO A 226 -25.75 -7.07 -2.31
CA PRO A 226 -25.61 -5.85 -1.52
C PRO A 226 -26.83 -4.94 -1.65
N ASP A 227 -27.03 -4.04 -0.68
CA ASP A 227 -28.07 -3.01 -0.76
C ASP A 227 -27.81 -2.13 -2.01
N GLY A 228 -28.86 -1.83 -2.74
CA GLY A 228 -28.84 -0.91 -3.87
C GLY A 228 -28.76 0.55 -3.44
N HIS A 229 -28.57 1.44 -4.41
CA HIS A 229 -28.55 2.88 -4.20
C HIS A 229 -29.66 3.57 -5.00
N GLY A 230 -30.23 4.65 -4.44
CA GLY A 230 -31.29 5.42 -5.11
C GLY A 230 -32.51 4.57 -5.43
N ASP A 231 -33.10 4.81 -6.61
CA ASP A 231 -34.34 4.14 -7.07
C ASP A 231 -34.22 2.63 -7.25
N GLY A 232 -33.00 2.10 -7.29
CA GLY A 232 -32.73 0.65 -7.39
C GLY A 232 -32.79 -0.10 -6.07
N GLN A 233 -32.84 0.59 -4.92
CA GLN A 233 -32.74 -0.03 -3.60
C GLN A 233 -33.85 -1.05 -3.33
N GLU A 234 -35.10 -0.73 -3.69
CA GLU A 234 -36.26 -1.63 -3.51
C GLU A 234 -36.06 -2.97 -4.23
N TRP A 235 -35.56 -2.94 -5.45
CA TRP A 235 -35.33 -4.15 -6.25
C TRP A 235 -34.29 -5.07 -5.63
N HIS A 236 -33.25 -4.51 -5.03
CA HIS A 236 -32.26 -5.28 -4.29
C HIS A 236 -32.86 -5.94 -3.05
N HIS A 237 -33.73 -5.23 -2.30
CA HIS A 237 -34.45 -5.80 -1.16
C HIS A 237 -35.39 -6.94 -1.58
N TYR A 238 -36.12 -6.80 -2.71
CA TYR A 238 -36.93 -7.92 -3.23
C TYR A 238 -36.05 -9.10 -3.63
N ALA A 239 -34.89 -8.86 -4.23
CA ALA A 239 -33.96 -9.92 -4.61
C ALA A 239 -33.36 -10.63 -3.38
N GLN A 240 -32.97 -9.88 -2.35
CA GLN A 240 -32.53 -10.43 -1.06
C GLN A 240 -33.64 -11.27 -0.40
N THR A 241 -34.87 -10.75 -0.36
CA THR A 241 -36.02 -11.44 0.21
C THR A 241 -36.30 -12.74 -0.55
N LEU A 242 -36.34 -12.68 -1.89
CA LEU A 242 -36.59 -13.87 -2.71
C LEU A 242 -35.51 -14.92 -2.51
N LEU A 243 -34.23 -14.55 -2.51
CA LEU A 243 -33.12 -15.48 -2.27
C LEU A 243 -33.19 -16.09 -0.88
N GLY A 244 -33.35 -15.25 0.16
CA GLY A 244 -33.39 -15.69 1.56
C GLY A 244 -34.56 -16.66 1.84
N GLU A 245 -35.76 -16.34 1.37
CA GLU A 245 -36.94 -17.18 1.57
C GLU A 245 -36.87 -18.49 0.74
N THR A 246 -36.27 -18.43 -0.46
CA THR A 246 -36.06 -19.63 -1.26
C THR A 246 -35.05 -20.56 -0.57
N LEU A 247 -33.94 -20.04 -0.05
CA LEU A 247 -32.98 -20.81 0.76
C LEU A 247 -33.69 -21.48 1.97
N LEU A 248 -34.45 -20.70 2.73
CA LEU A 248 -35.16 -21.19 3.91
C LEU A 248 -36.18 -22.28 3.57
N ALA A 249 -36.95 -22.07 2.50
CA ALA A 249 -37.94 -23.01 2.03
C ALA A 249 -37.34 -24.36 1.59
N LEU A 250 -36.18 -24.31 0.93
CA LEU A 250 -35.42 -25.49 0.52
C LEU A 250 -34.79 -26.21 1.71
N VAL A 251 -34.25 -25.48 2.69
CA VAL A 251 -33.71 -26.08 3.93
C VAL A 251 -34.79 -26.77 4.71
N LYS A 252 -35.98 -26.14 4.87
CA LYS A 252 -37.13 -26.76 5.58
C LYS A 252 -37.64 -28.04 4.89
N ARG A 253 -37.41 -28.20 3.59
CA ARG A 253 -37.77 -29.40 2.80
C ARG A 253 -36.62 -30.37 2.62
N ASP A 254 -35.48 -30.12 3.27
CA ASP A 254 -34.21 -30.88 3.14
C ASP A 254 -33.71 -31.03 1.69
N ARG A 255 -33.96 -29.98 0.87
CA ARG A 255 -33.51 -29.91 -0.53
C ARG A 255 -32.33 -28.95 -0.68
N ARG A 256 -31.19 -29.30 -0.10
CA ARG A 256 -29.98 -28.48 -0.05
C ARG A 256 -29.13 -28.62 -1.33
N SER A 257 -29.63 -28.12 -2.45
CA SER A 257 -29.00 -28.23 -3.77
C SER A 257 -28.92 -26.87 -4.41
N VAL A 258 -27.71 -26.50 -4.87
CA VAL A 258 -27.47 -25.23 -5.58
C VAL A 258 -28.18 -25.18 -6.92
N THR A 259 -28.21 -26.32 -7.64
CA THR A 259 -28.95 -26.48 -8.89
C THR A 259 -30.45 -26.23 -8.67
N THR A 260 -31.03 -26.83 -7.64
CA THR A 260 -32.42 -26.62 -7.28
C THR A 260 -32.71 -25.17 -6.89
N LEU A 261 -31.83 -24.55 -6.10
CA LEU A 261 -31.94 -23.15 -5.72
C LEU A 261 -31.98 -22.25 -6.97
N LEU A 262 -31.02 -22.41 -7.88
CA LEU A 262 -30.94 -21.62 -9.09
C LEU A 262 -32.16 -21.86 -10.00
N HIS A 263 -32.67 -23.10 -10.10
CA HIS A 263 -33.89 -23.38 -10.84
C HIS A 263 -35.08 -22.54 -10.34
N TYR A 264 -35.35 -22.53 -9.04
CA TYR A 264 -36.45 -21.74 -8.45
C TYR A 264 -36.23 -20.24 -8.63
N LEU A 265 -35.02 -19.75 -8.49
CA LEU A 265 -34.72 -18.32 -8.61
C LEU A 265 -34.79 -17.80 -10.04
N THR A 266 -34.47 -18.62 -11.05
CA THR A 266 -34.30 -18.13 -12.44
C THR A 266 -35.27 -18.73 -13.45
N ASN A 267 -35.66 -20.00 -13.29
CA ASN A 267 -36.37 -20.76 -14.34
C ASN A 267 -37.80 -21.18 -13.96
N ALA A 268 -38.08 -21.48 -12.68
CA ALA A 268 -39.40 -21.97 -12.25
C ALA A 268 -40.52 -20.99 -12.62
N ASP A 269 -41.69 -21.48 -13.02
CA ASP A 269 -42.81 -20.60 -13.28
C ASP A 269 -43.36 -19.96 -11.97
N SER A 270 -44.23 -18.96 -12.09
CA SER A 270 -44.77 -18.23 -10.94
C SER A 270 -45.60 -19.12 -10.00
N LYS A 271 -46.23 -20.19 -10.52
CA LYS A 271 -47.04 -21.10 -9.76
C LYS A 271 -46.14 -22.05 -8.96
N GLU A 272 -45.15 -22.66 -9.59
CA GLU A 272 -44.18 -23.54 -8.96
C GLU A 272 -43.41 -22.81 -7.85
N LEU A 273 -42.93 -21.60 -8.14
CA LEU A 273 -42.26 -20.74 -7.15
C LEU A 273 -43.21 -20.34 -6.01
N GLY A 274 -44.46 -20.00 -6.35
CA GLY A 274 -45.50 -19.63 -5.36
C GLY A 274 -45.85 -20.78 -4.42
N GLU A 275 -45.89 -22.02 -4.89
CA GLU A 275 -46.09 -23.22 -4.06
C GLU A 275 -44.91 -23.44 -3.10
N LEU A 276 -43.68 -23.20 -3.56
CA LEU A 276 -42.49 -23.28 -2.70
C LEU A 276 -42.51 -22.20 -1.60
N LEU A 277 -42.88 -20.97 -1.97
CA LEU A 277 -42.84 -19.78 -1.11
C LEU A 277 -44.17 -19.52 -0.38
N SER A 278 -45.10 -20.42 -0.42
CA SER A 278 -46.39 -20.26 0.29
C SER A 278 -46.14 -19.92 1.77
N ASN A 279 -46.85 -18.92 2.27
CA ASN A 279 -46.73 -18.41 3.64
C ASN A 279 -45.38 -17.71 3.96
N THR A 280 -44.67 -17.23 2.96
CA THR A 280 -43.46 -16.42 3.16
C THR A 280 -43.69 -14.98 2.65
N PRO A 281 -42.89 -14.00 3.11
CA PRO A 281 -42.93 -12.64 2.59
C PRO A 281 -42.72 -12.54 1.07
N ALA A 282 -41.91 -13.46 0.49
CA ALA A 282 -41.61 -13.49 -0.94
C ALA A 282 -42.80 -13.98 -1.80
N ALA A 283 -43.84 -14.59 -1.22
CA ALA A 283 -45.03 -15.05 -1.95
C ALA A 283 -45.70 -13.95 -2.75
N ILE A 284 -45.61 -12.70 -2.31
CA ILE A 284 -46.17 -11.53 -3.01
C ILE A 284 -45.65 -11.39 -4.44
N LEU A 285 -44.40 -11.82 -4.70
CA LEU A 285 -43.78 -11.79 -6.03
C LEU A 285 -44.45 -12.75 -7.02
N CYS A 286 -45.14 -13.78 -6.50
CA CYS A 286 -45.76 -14.82 -7.31
C CYS A 286 -47.28 -14.58 -7.54
N VAL A 287 -47.84 -13.52 -6.96
CA VAL A 287 -49.27 -13.18 -7.13
C VAL A 287 -49.52 -12.70 -8.56
N LYS A 288 -50.64 -13.11 -9.12
CA LYS A 288 -51.10 -12.66 -10.45
C LYS A 288 -51.13 -11.13 -10.52
N GLY A 289 -50.51 -10.56 -11.53
CA GLY A 289 -50.32 -9.12 -11.72
C GLY A 289 -48.94 -8.58 -11.31
N ASN A 290 -48.13 -9.40 -10.61
CA ASN A 290 -46.77 -9.03 -10.19
C ASN A 290 -45.66 -9.64 -11.08
N GLU A 291 -45.99 -10.14 -12.29
CA GLU A 291 -45.06 -10.82 -13.18
C GLU A 291 -43.86 -9.93 -13.57
N LYS A 292 -44.12 -8.61 -13.77
CA LYS A 292 -43.04 -7.64 -14.05
C LYS A 292 -42.13 -7.45 -12.85
N MET A 293 -42.69 -7.41 -11.65
CA MET A 293 -41.94 -7.29 -10.41
C MET A 293 -41.03 -8.50 -10.22
N LEU A 294 -41.56 -9.72 -10.40
CA LEU A 294 -40.77 -10.96 -10.32
C LEU A 294 -39.67 -10.99 -11.40
N ALA A 295 -39.97 -10.58 -12.63
CA ALA A 295 -38.99 -10.54 -13.72
C ALA A 295 -37.84 -9.58 -13.41
N ASN A 296 -38.11 -8.38 -12.92
CA ASN A 296 -37.07 -7.41 -12.51
C ASN A 296 -36.22 -7.96 -11.35
N THR A 297 -36.86 -8.54 -10.34
CA THR A 297 -36.19 -9.17 -9.19
C THR A 297 -35.25 -10.30 -9.65
N ARG A 298 -35.70 -11.16 -10.56
CA ARG A 298 -34.90 -12.23 -11.16
C ARG A 298 -33.73 -11.69 -11.98
N GLY A 299 -33.90 -10.57 -12.65
CA GLY A 299 -32.81 -9.89 -13.38
C GLY A 299 -31.64 -9.56 -12.46
N ILE A 300 -31.93 -8.99 -11.29
CA ILE A 300 -30.92 -8.70 -10.26
C ILE A 300 -30.26 -10.01 -9.77
N ILE A 301 -31.08 -10.96 -9.36
CA ILE A 301 -30.58 -12.26 -8.87
C ILE A 301 -29.65 -12.93 -9.89
N SER A 302 -30.06 -12.96 -11.16
CA SER A 302 -29.28 -13.55 -12.24
C SER A 302 -27.92 -12.87 -12.43
N THR A 303 -27.84 -11.56 -12.19
CA THR A 303 -26.59 -10.81 -12.23
C THR A 303 -25.68 -11.18 -11.06
N TYR A 304 -26.20 -11.18 -9.84
CA TYR A 304 -25.39 -11.41 -8.64
C TYR A 304 -25.00 -12.89 -8.44
N LEU A 305 -25.85 -13.83 -8.84
CA LEU A 305 -25.61 -15.25 -8.68
C LEU A 305 -25.06 -15.93 -9.94
N LEU A 306 -24.60 -15.18 -10.94
CA LEU A 306 -24.11 -15.74 -12.20
C LEU A 306 -23.03 -16.82 -12.02
N ALA A 307 -22.10 -16.59 -11.11
CA ALA A 307 -21.02 -17.53 -10.81
C ALA A 307 -21.47 -18.76 -10.01
N TRP A 308 -22.63 -18.72 -9.37
CA TRP A 308 -23.10 -19.83 -8.51
C TRP A 308 -23.39 -21.11 -9.32
N ARG A 309 -23.61 -21.02 -10.63
CA ARG A 309 -23.77 -22.19 -11.54
C ARG A 309 -22.54 -23.10 -11.58
N TYR A 310 -21.37 -22.59 -11.17
CA TYR A 310 -20.12 -23.34 -11.13
C TYR A 310 -19.80 -23.90 -9.74
N LEU A 311 -20.66 -23.62 -8.75
CA LEU A 311 -20.54 -24.20 -7.42
C LEU A 311 -20.98 -25.67 -7.45
N PRO A 312 -20.39 -26.53 -6.60
CA PRO A 312 -20.87 -27.87 -6.43
C PRO A 312 -22.29 -27.87 -5.84
N ASP A 313 -23.09 -28.83 -6.23
CA ASP A 313 -24.46 -28.93 -5.76
C ASP A 313 -24.56 -29.06 -4.23
N GLN A 314 -23.63 -29.79 -3.65
CA GLN A 314 -23.45 -29.94 -2.21
C GLN A 314 -21.98 -29.68 -1.85
N GLY A 315 -21.69 -28.56 -1.23
CA GLY A 315 -20.36 -28.22 -0.71
C GLY A 315 -20.31 -28.47 0.80
N GLN A 316 -19.18 -29.00 1.28
CA GLN A 316 -19.00 -29.26 2.72
C GLN A 316 -18.20 -28.16 3.42
N PHE A 317 -17.44 -27.39 2.68
CA PHE A 317 -16.66 -26.28 3.23
C PHE A 317 -17.60 -25.16 3.69
N SER A 318 -17.33 -24.60 4.85
CA SER A 318 -18.04 -23.42 5.38
C SER A 318 -17.01 -22.37 5.80
N VAL A 319 -17.14 -21.18 5.21
CA VAL A 319 -16.35 -19.99 5.57
C VAL A 319 -16.56 -19.65 7.05
N ARG A 320 -17.80 -19.71 7.50
CA ARG A 320 -18.17 -19.48 8.91
C ARG A 320 -17.43 -20.43 9.85
N ARG A 321 -17.47 -21.74 9.60
CA ARG A 321 -16.76 -22.72 10.43
C ARG A 321 -15.27 -22.48 10.43
N TRP A 322 -14.70 -22.15 9.26
CA TRP A 322 -13.29 -21.85 9.14
C TRP A 322 -12.91 -20.61 9.97
N VAL A 323 -13.70 -19.53 9.94
CA VAL A 323 -13.46 -18.31 10.75
C VAL A 323 -13.55 -18.61 12.25
N GLN A 324 -14.48 -19.45 12.69
CA GLN A 324 -14.70 -19.78 14.10
C GLN A 324 -13.69 -20.75 14.70
N ASP A 325 -12.96 -21.50 13.87
CA ASP A 325 -12.05 -22.54 14.35
C ASP A 325 -10.68 -21.96 14.71
N ASP A 326 -10.53 -21.50 15.95
CA ASP A 326 -9.27 -20.97 16.47
C ASP A 326 -8.20 -22.06 16.71
N GLY A 327 -8.54 -23.34 16.61
CA GLY A 327 -7.61 -24.46 16.80
C GLY A 327 -6.73 -24.78 15.60
N GLN A 328 -6.90 -24.07 14.47
CA GLN A 328 -6.14 -24.28 13.24
C GLN A 328 -5.23 -23.11 12.87
N THR A 329 -4.24 -23.39 12.02
CA THR A 329 -3.31 -22.37 11.47
C THR A 329 -3.41 -22.25 9.96
N SER A 330 -4.38 -22.93 9.33
CA SER A 330 -4.57 -22.95 7.88
C SER A 330 -4.96 -21.59 7.33
N TRP A 331 -4.53 -21.30 6.11
CA TRP A 331 -4.96 -20.12 5.38
C TRP A 331 -6.10 -20.46 4.41
N LEU A 332 -6.99 -19.49 4.21
CA LEU A 332 -8.02 -19.55 3.17
C LEU A 332 -7.63 -18.58 2.06
N PHE A 333 -7.23 -19.14 0.92
CA PHE A 333 -6.95 -18.37 -0.29
C PHE A 333 -8.22 -18.29 -1.14
N VAL A 334 -8.71 -17.08 -1.36
CA VAL A 334 -9.81 -16.79 -2.30
C VAL A 334 -9.16 -16.26 -3.56
N THR A 335 -8.96 -17.15 -4.55
CA THR A 335 -8.20 -16.83 -5.75
C THR A 335 -9.10 -16.57 -6.94
N PHE A 336 -8.60 -15.76 -7.88
CA PHE A 336 -9.23 -15.53 -9.18
C PHE A 336 -8.18 -15.03 -10.18
N ARG A 337 -8.40 -15.33 -11.45
CA ARG A 337 -7.56 -14.79 -12.54
C ARG A 337 -8.28 -13.58 -13.15
N ASP A 338 -7.52 -12.72 -13.84
CA ASP A 338 -8.05 -11.51 -14.47
C ASP A 338 -9.15 -11.84 -15.51
N ASP A 339 -8.98 -12.92 -16.28
CA ASP A 339 -9.97 -13.41 -17.24
C ASP A 339 -11.24 -13.98 -16.59
N GLN A 340 -11.17 -14.37 -15.32
CA GLN A 340 -12.27 -14.90 -14.52
C GLN A 340 -12.95 -13.82 -13.66
N LEU A 341 -12.25 -12.71 -13.41
CA LEU A 341 -12.69 -11.68 -12.45
C LEU A 341 -14.09 -11.14 -12.78
N GLY A 342 -14.38 -10.87 -14.04
CA GLY A 342 -15.69 -10.38 -14.46
C GLY A 342 -16.85 -11.29 -14.04
N LEU A 343 -16.62 -12.60 -13.96
CA LEU A 343 -17.59 -13.59 -13.54
C LEU A 343 -17.55 -13.83 -12.03
N LEU A 344 -16.36 -13.97 -11.43
CA LEU A 344 -16.19 -14.39 -10.04
C LEU A 344 -16.29 -13.23 -9.03
N ARG A 345 -16.16 -11.99 -9.46
CA ARG A 345 -16.08 -10.81 -8.59
C ARG A 345 -17.17 -10.78 -7.50
N LEU A 346 -18.43 -11.04 -7.87
CA LEU A 346 -19.54 -11.01 -6.93
C LEU A 346 -19.54 -12.21 -5.98
N LEU A 347 -19.08 -13.37 -6.44
CA LEU A 347 -18.91 -14.54 -5.60
C LEU A 347 -17.78 -14.35 -4.59
N VAL A 348 -16.64 -13.79 -5.03
CA VAL A 348 -15.52 -13.42 -4.16
C VAL A 348 -15.99 -12.43 -3.10
N ALA A 349 -16.71 -11.36 -3.49
CA ALA A 349 -17.29 -10.40 -2.55
C ALA A 349 -18.21 -11.08 -1.53
N THR A 350 -19.02 -12.07 -1.96
CA THR A 350 -19.90 -12.86 -1.06
C THR A 350 -19.09 -13.62 -0.01
N ILE A 351 -18.03 -14.30 -0.40
CA ILE A 351 -17.15 -15.04 0.53
C ILE A 351 -16.48 -14.09 1.54
N LEU A 352 -15.98 -12.94 1.07
CA LEU A 352 -15.36 -11.92 1.92
C LEU A 352 -16.37 -11.30 2.89
N GLU A 353 -17.59 -11.04 2.43
CA GLU A 353 -18.69 -10.53 3.24
C GLU A 353 -19.05 -11.51 4.36
N LEU A 354 -19.24 -12.81 4.02
CA LEU A 354 -19.53 -13.86 4.99
C LEU A 354 -18.43 -13.98 6.04
N ALA A 355 -17.16 -13.94 5.61
CA ALA A 355 -16.02 -14.01 6.52
C ALA A 355 -15.95 -12.80 7.45
N THR A 356 -16.17 -11.59 6.91
CA THR A 356 -16.13 -10.35 7.69
C THR A 356 -17.26 -10.31 8.73
N VAL A 357 -18.49 -10.66 8.32
CA VAL A 357 -19.65 -10.69 9.23
C VAL A 357 -19.46 -11.77 10.31
N GLU A 358 -18.86 -12.89 9.96
CA GLU A 358 -18.57 -13.93 10.95
C GLU A 358 -17.46 -13.49 11.92
N GLY A 359 -16.41 -12.81 11.43
CA GLY A 359 -15.38 -12.19 12.27
C GLY A 359 -15.96 -11.20 13.29
N LEU A 360 -17.00 -10.44 12.89
CA LEU A 360 -17.73 -9.52 13.78
C LEU A 360 -18.65 -10.25 14.78
N SER A 361 -18.89 -11.54 14.59
CA SER A 361 -19.76 -12.38 15.46
C SER A 361 -18.96 -13.25 16.43
N LEU A 362 -17.63 -13.20 16.38
CA LEU A 362 -16.76 -13.93 17.30
C LEU A 362 -16.86 -13.39 18.73
N ALA A 363 -16.43 -14.17 19.71
CA ALA A 363 -16.20 -13.65 21.06
C ALA A 363 -15.07 -12.62 21.04
N GLU A 364 -15.19 -11.59 21.88
CA GLU A 364 -14.13 -10.59 22.02
C GLU A 364 -12.84 -11.24 22.55
N ASP A 365 -11.79 -11.15 21.76
CA ASP A 365 -10.46 -11.63 22.09
C ASP A 365 -9.41 -10.85 21.29
N PRO A 366 -8.83 -9.81 21.87
CA PRO A 366 -7.81 -8.99 21.20
C PRO A 366 -6.53 -9.75 20.83
N GLU A 367 -6.27 -10.88 21.49
CA GLU A 367 -5.08 -11.72 21.26
C GLU A 367 -5.28 -12.73 20.11
N ARG A 368 -6.52 -12.89 19.61
CA ARG A 368 -6.77 -13.73 18.44
C ARG A 368 -6.03 -13.19 17.22
N ASP A 369 -5.42 -14.07 16.45
CA ASP A 369 -4.58 -13.73 15.31
C ASP A 369 -5.19 -14.21 13.99
N LEU A 370 -6.28 -13.55 13.57
CA LEU A 370 -6.92 -13.76 12.27
C LEU A 370 -6.69 -12.56 11.35
N TRP A 371 -6.10 -12.81 10.19
CA TRP A 371 -5.76 -11.79 9.21
C TRP A 371 -6.67 -11.84 8.00
N PHE A 372 -7.11 -10.68 7.51
CA PHE A 372 -7.81 -10.49 6.25
C PHE A 372 -6.90 -9.70 5.32
N ILE A 373 -6.42 -10.31 4.26
CA ILE A 373 -5.50 -9.71 3.29
C ILE A 373 -6.27 -9.48 2.00
N LEU A 374 -6.56 -8.21 1.69
CA LEU A 374 -7.35 -7.78 0.54
C LEU A 374 -6.41 -7.05 -0.41
N ASP A 375 -5.61 -7.78 -1.21
CA ASP A 375 -4.82 -7.16 -2.28
C ASP A 375 -5.77 -6.77 -3.42
N GLU A 376 -5.61 -5.55 -3.92
CA GLU A 376 -6.50 -4.96 -4.94
C GLU A 376 -7.97 -4.86 -4.51
N ALA A 377 -8.21 -4.33 -3.29
CA ALA A 377 -9.55 -4.20 -2.72
C ALA A 377 -10.54 -3.43 -3.61
N ASP A 378 -10.05 -2.59 -4.50
CA ASP A 378 -10.80 -1.87 -5.53
C ASP A 378 -11.36 -2.79 -6.63
N SER A 379 -10.76 -3.94 -6.89
CA SER A 379 -11.20 -4.92 -7.89
C SER A 379 -12.14 -6.00 -7.36
N LEU A 380 -12.13 -6.26 -6.04
CA LEU A 380 -12.86 -7.38 -5.41
C LEU A 380 -14.38 -7.25 -5.39
N GLY A 381 -14.93 -6.09 -5.77
CA GLY A 381 -16.33 -5.77 -5.57
C GLY A 381 -16.63 -5.17 -4.19
N LYS A 382 -17.87 -4.76 -3.98
CA LYS A 382 -18.28 -4.12 -2.72
C LYS A 382 -18.47 -5.17 -1.63
N VAL A 383 -17.64 -5.10 -0.59
CA VAL A 383 -17.83 -5.83 0.68
C VAL A 383 -18.55 -4.88 1.64
N SER A 384 -19.84 -5.05 1.81
CA SER A 384 -20.71 -4.11 2.53
C SER A 384 -20.36 -3.99 4.02
N SER A 385 -19.91 -5.08 4.63
CA SER A 385 -19.50 -5.14 6.03
C SER A 385 -18.09 -4.61 6.28
N LEU A 386 -17.30 -4.26 5.26
CA LEU A 386 -15.90 -3.83 5.40
C LEU A 386 -15.78 -2.60 6.32
N ARG A 387 -16.73 -1.64 6.22
CA ARG A 387 -16.78 -0.47 7.11
C ARG A 387 -16.93 -0.88 8.59
N ALA A 388 -17.89 -1.77 8.87
CA ALA A 388 -18.06 -2.30 10.22
C ALA A 388 -16.85 -3.12 10.66
N GLY A 389 -16.26 -3.86 9.72
CA GLY A 389 -15.05 -4.64 9.91
C GLY A 389 -13.88 -3.77 10.37
N LEU A 390 -13.49 -2.77 9.58
CA LEU A 390 -12.38 -1.87 9.92
C LEU A 390 -12.61 -1.08 11.22
N THR A 391 -13.88 -0.87 11.61
CA THR A 391 -14.19 -0.16 12.87
C THR A 391 -14.15 -1.08 14.08
N LYS A 392 -14.54 -2.35 13.95
CA LYS A 392 -14.86 -3.22 15.09
C LYS A 392 -14.01 -4.49 15.19
N LEU A 393 -13.44 -4.98 14.09
CA LEU A 393 -12.71 -6.26 14.05
C LEU A 393 -11.53 -6.31 15.02
N ARG A 394 -10.92 -5.15 15.33
CA ARG A 394 -9.82 -5.04 16.28
C ARG A 394 -10.12 -5.70 17.63
N LYS A 395 -11.31 -5.52 18.19
CA LYS A 395 -11.69 -6.08 19.50
C LYS A 395 -11.89 -7.60 19.49
N TYR A 396 -12.05 -8.17 18.29
CA TYR A 396 -12.15 -9.62 18.06
C TYR A 396 -10.80 -10.24 17.66
N GLY A 397 -9.70 -9.47 17.70
CA GLY A 397 -8.37 -9.92 17.33
C GLY A 397 -8.16 -10.10 15.83
N CYS A 398 -9.06 -9.55 15.01
CA CYS A 398 -8.93 -9.62 13.56
C CYS A 398 -8.18 -8.40 13.01
N LYS A 399 -7.28 -8.63 12.09
CA LYS A 399 -6.41 -7.63 11.46
C LYS A 399 -6.69 -7.59 9.96
N VAL A 400 -6.76 -6.39 9.38
CA VAL A 400 -7.07 -6.21 7.95
C VAL A 400 -5.91 -5.51 7.27
N VAL A 401 -5.49 -6.04 6.13
CA VAL A 401 -4.54 -5.43 5.21
C VAL A 401 -5.28 -5.13 3.92
N VAL A 402 -5.25 -3.88 3.49
CA VAL A 402 -5.90 -3.40 2.27
C VAL A 402 -4.85 -2.93 1.28
N GLY A 403 -4.87 -3.47 0.08
CA GLY A 403 -4.07 -2.99 -1.05
C GLY A 403 -4.92 -2.15 -1.99
N LEU A 404 -4.41 -1.01 -2.43
CA LEU A 404 -5.05 -0.11 -3.40
C LEU A 404 -4.09 0.27 -4.51
N GLN A 405 -4.59 0.42 -5.73
CA GLN A 405 -3.84 1.05 -6.81
C GLN A 405 -4.14 2.53 -6.89
N THR A 406 -5.42 2.92 -6.95
CA THR A 406 -5.85 4.31 -7.02
C THR A 406 -7.03 4.60 -6.09
N ILE A 407 -7.10 5.83 -5.60
CA ILE A 407 -8.24 6.31 -4.81
C ILE A 407 -9.51 6.39 -5.67
N ALA A 408 -9.38 6.74 -6.95
CA ALA A 408 -10.50 6.85 -7.87
C ALA A 408 -11.24 5.52 -8.04
N GLN A 409 -10.52 4.40 -8.24
CA GLN A 409 -11.12 3.06 -8.35
C GLN A 409 -11.81 2.63 -7.05
N PHE A 410 -11.18 2.91 -5.92
CA PHE A 410 -11.77 2.60 -4.61
C PHE A 410 -13.06 3.40 -4.36
N ARG A 411 -13.08 4.69 -4.75
CA ARG A 411 -14.31 5.53 -4.72
C ARG A 411 -15.37 5.05 -5.68
N ALA A 412 -15.00 4.55 -6.85
CA ALA A 412 -15.95 3.98 -7.80
C ALA A 412 -16.67 2.74 -7.23
N THR A 413 -15.99 1.93 -6.40
CA THR A 413 -16.56 0.73 -5.78
C THR A 413 -17.42 1.05 -4.56
N TYR A 414 -16.96 1.95 -3.66
CA TYR A 414 -17.63 2.23 -2.37
C TYR A 414 -18.40 3.54 -2.34
N GLY A 415 -18.19 4.44 -3.30
CA GLY A 415 -18.66 5.82 -3.22
C GLY A 415 -17.66 6.71 -2.47
N HIS A 416 -17.78 8.03 -2.67
CA HIS A 416 -16.81 9.00 -2.14
C HIS A 416 -16.72 8.96 -0.61
N ASP A 417 -17.85 9.07 0.09
CA ASP A 417 -17.89 9.24 1.55
C ASP A 417 -17.57 7.93 2.29
N GLU A 418 -18.06 6.81 1.78
CA GLU A 418 -17.74 5.49 2.35
C GLU A 418 -16.26 5.16 2.16
N ALA A 419 -15.69 5.40 0.98
CA ALA A 419 -14.27 5.22 0.72
C ALA A 419 -13.40 6.06 1.67
N GLN A 420 -13.76 7.33 1.89
CA GLN A 420 -13.06 8.19 2.83
C GLN A 420 -13.14 7.65 4.27
N THR A 421 -14.32 7.17 4.67
CA THR A 421 -14.52 6.56 6.00
C THR A 421 -13.68 5.28 6.16
N LEU A 422 -13.62 4.42 5.13
CA LEU A 422 -12.83 3.20 5.14
C LEU A 422 -11.33 3.52 5.33
N LEU A 423 -10.80 4.46 4.55
CA LEU A 423 -9.40 4.86 4.61
C LEU A 423 -9.02 5.54 5.94
N ALA A 424 -9.95 6.29 6.55
CA ALA A 424 -9.74 6.92 7.85
C ALA A 424 -9.64 5.89 9.01
N ASN A 425 -10.29 4.72 8.87
CA ASN A 425 -10.23 3.65 9.87
C ASN A 425 -8.96 2.79 9.80
N ILE A 426 -8.09 3.01 8.82
CA ILE A 426 -6.82 2.28 8.69
C ILE A 426 -5.70 3.18 9.18
N ALA A 427 -5.10 2.82 10.30
CA ALA A 427 -4.15 3.70 10.98
C ALA A 427 -2.73 3.61 10.44
N THR A 428 -2.29 2.42 10.01
CA THR A 428 -0.98 2.22 9.37
C THR A 428 -1.09 2.35 7.86
N LYS A 429 -0.32 3.27 7.27
CA LYS A 429 -0.35 3.53 5.82
C LYS A 429 1.05 3.46 5.22
N VAL A 430 1.20 2.62 4.22
CA VAL A 430 2.41 2.50 3.39
C VAL A 430 2.08 3.06 2.02
N ILE A 431 2.63 4.21 1.70
CA ILE A 431 2.35 4.93 0.47
C ILE A 431 3.58 4.87 -0.42
N LEU A 432 3.47 4.11 -1.49
CA LEU A 432 4.46 3.96 -2.54
C LEU A 432 4.16 4.95 -3.68
N ARG A 433 4.86 4.85 -4.81
CA ARG A 433 4.64 5.71 -5.96
C ARG A 433 3.17 5.68 -6.40
N ALA A 434 2.50 6.84 -6.39
CA ALA A 434 1.16 7.00 -6.93
C ALA A 434 1.18 7.03 -8.46
N GLY A 435 0.20 6.38 -9.10
CA GLY A 435 0.06 6.35 -10.56
C GLY A 435 -0.73 7.53 -11.13
N ASP A 436 -1.40 8.30 -10.29
CA ASP A 436 -2.26 9.42 -10.69
C ASP A 436 -2.20 10.55 -9.67
N GLY A 437 -2.58 11.76 -10.14
CA GLY A 437 -2.49 12.98 -9.34
C GLY A 437 -3.50 13.03 -8.18
N GLU A 438 -4.69 12.44 -8.35
CA GLU A 438 -5.73 12.42 -7.29
C GLU A 438 -5.25 11.60 -6.09
N THR A 439 -4.69 10.41 -6.34
CA THR A 439 -4.12 9.54 -5.31
C THR A 439 -2.93 10.23 -4.62
N ALA A 440 -2.04 10.88 -5.39
CA ALA A 440 -0.91 11.61 -4.84
C ALA A 440 -1.34 12.77 -3.94
N GLU A 441 -2.33 13.58 -4.36
CA GLU A 441 -2.85 14.70 -3.59
C GLU A 441 -3.60 14.25 -2.33
N TYR A 442 -4.37 13.16 -2.43
CA TYR A 442 -5.06 12.58 -1.28
C TYR A 442 -4.06 12.24 -0.17
N PHE A 443 -2.99 11.50 -0.50
CA PHE A 443 -2.00 11.09 0.51
C PHE A 443 -1.09 12.22 0.96
N SER A 444 -0.79 13.19 0.10
CA SER A 444 -0.11 14.42 0.50
C SER A 444 -0.90 15.14 1.59
N THR A 445 -2.22 15.27 1.42
CA THR A 445 -3.13 15.84 2.42
C THR A 445 -3.19 15.01 3.69
N GLU A 446 -3.26 13.69 3.56
CA GLU A 446 -3.32 12.75 4.68
C GLU A 446 -2.05 12.76 5.55
N PHE A 447 -0.88 13.02 4.97
CA PHE A 447 0.37 13.20 5.71
C PHE A 447 0.39 14.51 6.51
N GLY A 448 -0.42 15.49 6.11
CA GLY A 448 -0.61 16.74 6.82
C GLY A 448 0.42 17.81 6.49
N ASP A 449 0.29 18.92 7.18
CA ASP A 449 1.08 20.12 6.99
C ASP A 449 2.07 20.34 8.14
N GLN A 450 3.09 21.12 7.87
CA GLN A 450 4.04 21.63 8.85
C GLN A 450 4.07 23.15 8.79
N GLU A 451 4.17 23.80 9.94
CA GLU A 451 4.46 25.22 10.06
C GLU A 451 5.97 25.41 10.12
N ILE A 452 6.50 26.14 9.16
CA ILE A 452 7.93 26.41 9.07
C ILE A 452 8.21 27.90 9.29
N THR A 453 9.37 28.17 9.81
CA THR A 453 9.94 29.51 9.84
C THR A 453 11.05 29.58 8.82
N ARG A 454 10.94 30.53 7.90
CA ARG A 454 11.94 30.83 6.89
C ARG A 454 12.43 32.25 7.05
N MET A 455 13.75 32.44 6.94
CA MET A 455 14.34 33.76 6.83
C MET A 455 14.30 34.24 5.38
N GLN A 456 13.53 35.29 5.11
CA GLN A 456 13.49 35.91 3.79
C GLN A 456 14.39 37.13 3.77
N TRP A 457 15.37 37.07 2.88
CA TRP A 457 16.25 38.20 2.59
C TRP A 457 15.63 39.04 1.47
N SER A 458 15.41 40.33 1.75
CA SER A 458 14.99 41.29 0.75
C SER A 458 16.10 42.30 0.59
N GLN A 459 16.59 42.44 -0.63
CA GLN A 459 17.60 43.42 -0.99
C GLN A 459 16.95 44.47 -1.92
N THR A 460 16.87 45.69 -1.44
CA THR A 460 16.31 46.81 -2.21
C THR A 460 17.43 47.77 -2.59
N GLU A 461 17.65 47.94 -3.87
CA GLU A 461 18.57 48.92 -4.42
C GLU A 461 17.77 50.13 -4.89
N GLY A 462 17.97 51.26 -4.26
CA GLY A 462 17.36 52.53 -4.65
C GLY A 462 18.41 53.47 -5.28
N TYR A 463 18.18 53.90 -6.53
CA TYR A 463 18.95 54.95 -7.19
C TYR A 463 18.10 56.23 -7.24
N SER A 464 18.56 57.31 -6.60
CA SER A 464 18.00 58.62 -6.82
C SER A 464 18.90 59.39 -7.81
N GLN A 465 18.36 59.75 -8.98
CA GLN A 465 19.05 60.64 -9.91
C GLN A 465 19.04 62.07 -9.36
N GLY A 466 20.21 62.57 -9.07
CA GLY A 466 20.39 63.99 -8.75
C GLY A 466 20.33 64.84 -10.01
N THR A 467 19.49 65.89 -10.02
CA THR A 467 19.33 66.84 -11.10
C THR A 467 20.24 68.09 -10.88
N GLY A 468 21.59 67.92 -10.96
CA GLY A 468 22.50 69.00 -10.85
C GLY A 468 23.97 68.58 -10.78
N ILE A 469 24.88 69.41 -11.35
CA ILE A 469 26.33 69.17 -11.48
C ILE A 469 27.03 69.03 -10.10
N LEU A 470 26.38 69.42 -9.01
CA LEU A 470 26.91 69.37 -7.62
C LEU A 470 26.15 68.41 -6.69
N ASN A 471 25.21 67.60 -7.20
CA ASN A 471 24.46 66.66 -6.41
C ASN A 471 24.55 65.25 -7.03
N PRO A 472 25.61 64.46 -6.70
CA PRO A 472 25.70 63.08 -7.14
C PRO A 472 24.58 62.30 -6.48
N GLY A 473 23.77 61.63 -7.30
CA GLY A 473 22.68 60.79 -6.82
C GLY A 473 23.14 59.81 -5.73
N ASN A 474 22.33 59.60 -4.71
CA ASN A 474 22.62 58.68 -3.63
C ASN A 474 22.14 57.27 -4.03
N ALA A 475 23.03 56.30 -4.00
CA ALA A 475 22.69 54.89 -4.04
C ALA A 475 22.42 54.42 -2.60
N SER A 476 21.21 53.95 -2.32
CA SER A 476 20.87 53.34 -1.04
C SER A 476 20.71 51.83 -1.21
N HIS A 477 21.48 51.07 -0.46
CA HIS A 477 21.31 49.62 -0.34
C HIS A 477 20.63 49.33 1.00
N SER A 478 19.46 48.74 0.95
CA SER A 478 18.75 48.25 2.14
C SER A 478 18.64 46.76 2.07
N THR A 479 19.12 46.07 3.12
CA THR A 479 18.96 44.63 3.29
C THR A 479 18.03 44.43 4.48
N ALA A 480 16.85 43.87 4.23
CA ALA A 480 15.92 43.48 5.27
C ALA A 480 15.92 41.94 5.42
N ASN A 481 16.00 41.51 6.66
CA ASN A 481 15.86 40.09 7.02
C ASN A 481 14.54 39.94 7.78
N THR A 482 13.58 39.26 7.16
CA THR A 482 12.25 39.06 7.75
C THR A 482 12.01 37.59 7.99
N GLN A 483 11.64 37.26 9.22
CA GLN A 483 11.21 35.93 9.59
C GLN A 483 9.74 35.73 9.20
N ILE A 484 9.50 34.85 8.25
CA ILE A 484 8.13 34.51 7.78
C ILE A 484 7.76 33.15 8.31
N ARG A 485 6.51 33.03 8.79
CA ARG A 485 5.88 31.76 9.09
C ARG A 485 5.04 31.33 7.92
N GLU A 486 5.23 30.12 7.45
CA GLU A 486 4.54 29.56 6.31
C GLU A 486 4.02 28.15 6.64
N HIS A 487 2.84 27.83 6.13
CA HIS A 487 2.29 26.49 6.14
C HIS A 487 2.71 25.77 4.86
N LYS A 488 3.35 24.62 5.00
CA LYS A 488 3.84 23.81 3.89
C LYS A 488 3.42 22.36 4.07
N ARG A 489 3.05 21.69 2.96
CA ARG A 489 2.85 20.23 2.96
C ARG A 489 4.12 19.55 3.46
N THR A 490 3.95 18.55 4.34
CA THR A 490 5.09 17.74 4.82
C THR A 490 5.70 16.93 3.68
N ILE A 491 4.85 16.44 2.76
CA ILE A 491 5.23 15.70 1.56
C ILE A 491 4.38 16.22 0.41
N LEU A 492 5.00 16.66 -0.67
CA LEU A 492 4.28 17.14 -1.84
C LEU A 492 3.70 15.98 -2.66
N ALA A 493 2.57 16.20 -3.33
CA ALA A 493 1.98 15.23 -4.24
C ALA A 493 2.95 14.82 -5.37
N SER A 494 3.76 15.76 -5.87
CA SER A 494 4.80 15.50 -6.87
C SER A 494 5.91 14.56 -6.35
N GLU A 495 6.24 14.65 -5.07
CA GLU A 495 7.21 13.73 -4.45
C GLU A 495 6.66 12.31 -4.38
N ILE A 496 5.36 12.14 -4.03
CA ILE A 496 4.70 10.83 -4.01
C ILE A 496 4.62 10.24 -5.43
N ALA A 497 4.26 11.06 -6.43
CA ALA A 497 4.19 10.62 -7.82
C ALA A 497 5.58 10.29 -8.41
N GLY A 498 6.63 10.97 -7.94
CA GLY A 498 8.01 10.81 -8.41
C GLY A 498 8.83 9.74 -7.66
N LEU A 499 8.26 9.00 -6.72
CA LEU A 499 8.98 7.99 -5.95
C LEU A 499 9.57 6.89 -6.86
N PRO A 500 10.83 6.49 -6.63
CA PRO A 500 11.38 5.28 -7.26
C PRO A 500 10.65 4.02 -6.77
N ASP A 501 10.76 2.93 -7.54
CA ASP A 501 10.22 1.63 -7.12
C ASP A 501 10.77 1.21 -5.76
N LEU A 502 9.94 0.55 -4.96
CA LEU A 502 10.23 0.09 -3.60
C LEU A 502 10.51 1.22 -2.59
N HIS A 503 10.41 2.48 -2.96
CA HIS A 503 10.50 3.61 -2.02
C HIS A 503 9.09 4.08 -1.65
N GLY A 504 8.93 4.52 -0.41
CA GLY A 504 7.64 4.97 0.08
C GLY A 504 7.73 5.73 1.40
N TYR A 505 6.57 6.13 1.84
CA TYR A 505 6.36 6.76 3.14
C TYR A 505 5.52 5.86 4.03
N LEU A 506 5.94 5.72 5.28
CA LEU A 506 5.24 4.95 6.31
C LEU A 506 4.67 5.92 7.35
N LYS A 507 3.35 5.86 7.54
CA LYS A 507 2.64 6.56 8.60
C LYS A 507 2.19 5.55 9.65
N LEU A 508 2.61 5.75 10.88
CA LEU A 508 2.17 4.98 12.06
C LEU A 508 1.54 5.92 13.08
N PRO A 509 0.54 5.45 13.86
CA PRO A 509 -0.06 6.25 14.93
C PRO A 509 0.99 6.69 15.95
N GLY A 510 1.00 7.98 16.27
CA GLY A 510 1.89 8.55 17.30
C GLY A 510 3.36 8.63 16.94
N ALA A 511 3.72 8.39 15.67
CA ALA A 511 5.10 8.47 15.18
C ALA A 511 5.25 9.54 14.09
N PRO A 512 6.46 10.07 13.87
CA PRO A 512 6.77 10.88 12.70
C PRO A 512 6.60 10.03 11.42
N ILE A 513 6.46 10.67 10.28
CA ILE A 513 6.37 9.97 8.98
C ILE A 513 7.77 9.46 8.62
N GLY A 514 7.90 8.16 8.33
CA GLY A 514 9.17 7.54 7.93
C GLY A 514 9.30 7.45 6.42
N ALA A 515 10.39 7.96 5.85
CA ALA A 515 10.80 7.59 4.52
C ALA A 515 11.43 6.18 4.58
N ILE A 516 10.85 5.22 3.85
CA ILE A 516 11.25 3.81 3.88
C ILE A 516 11.65 3.32 2.49
N ARG A 517 12.47 2.28 2.48
CA ARG A 517 12.79 1.52 1.28
C ARG A 517 12.49 0.05 1.52
N LEU A 518 11.53 -0.50 0.78
CA LEU A 518 11.21 -1.93 0.82
C LEU A 518 12.34 -2.72 0.15
N GLU A 519 12.71 -3.86 0.74
CA GLU A 519 13.67 -4.75 0.12
C GLU A 519 12.95 -5.70 -0.85
N TYR A 520 13.46 -5.82 -2.07
CA TYR A 520 13.03 -6.88 -2.96
C TYR A 520 13.55 -8.22 -2.45
N THR A 521 12.64 -9.12 -2.10
CA THR A 521 12.99 -10.48 -1.67
C THR A 521 12.30 -11.46 -2.60
N PRO A 522 13.05 -12.15 -3.46
CA PRO A 522 12.50 -13.24 -4.25
C PRO A 522 12.06 -14.36 -3.31
N LEU A 523 10.80 -14.77 -3.44
CA LEU A 523 10.26 -15.92 -2.72
C LEU A 523 10.18 -17.10 -3.68
N PRO A 524 10.56 -18.30 -3.23
CA PRO A 524 10.43 -19.50 -4.05
C PRO A 524 8.95 -19.80 -4.31
N GLU A 525 8.64 -20.36 -5.46
CA GLU A 525 7.34 -20.93 -5.74
C GLU A 525 7.23 -22.30 -5.04
N VAL A 526 6.23 -22.45 -4.20
CA VAL A 526 5.96 -23.67 -3.42
C VAL A 526 4.77 -24.46 -3.99
N ALA A 527 3.90 -23.81 -4.76
CA ALA A 527 2.75 -24.40 -5.41
C ALA A 527 2.44 -23.68 -6.73
N PRO A 528 1.76 -24.33 -7.69
CA PRO A 528 1.23 -23.63 -8.85
C PRO A 528 0.23 -22.53 -8.43
N ALA A 529 0.31 -21.36 -9.05
CA ALA A 529 -0.62 -20.25 -8.80
C ALA A 529 -2.08 -20.64 -9.08
N TYR A 530 -2.30 -21.47 -10.10
CA TYR A 530 -3.60 -21.94 -10.54
C TYR A 530 -3.47 -23.34 -11.15
N GLN A 531 -4.50 -24.18 -10.94
CA GLN A 531 -4.66 -25.48 -11.60
C GLN A 531 -6.05 -25.56 -12.19
N GLU A 532 -6.16 -25.65 -13.50
CA GLU A 532 -7.44 -25.63 -14.20
C GLU A 532 -8.32 -26.83 -13.81
N SER A 533 -9.58 -26.53 -13.45
CA SER A 533 -10.61 -27.56 -13.26
C SER A 533 -11.30 -27.85 -14.60
N GLY A 534 -11.69 -29.11 -14.84
CA GLY A 534 -12.41 -29.48 -16.07
C GLY A 534 -13.82 -28.86 -16.21
N ILE A 535 -14.29 -28.10 -15.22
CA ILE A 535 -15.67 -27.56 -15.17
C ILE A 535 -15.89 -26.47 -16.22
N ALA A 536 -14.86 -25.68 -16.56
CA ALA A 536 -14.96 -24.54 -17.48
C ALA A 536 -14.63 -24.91 -18.93
N LEU A 537 -14.09 -26.09 -19.21
CA LEU A 537 -13.67 -26.49 -20.54
C LEU A 537 -14.89 -26.90 -21.39
N LEU A 538 -15.22 -26.10 -22.38
CA LEU A 538 -16.08 -26.54 -23.47
C LEU A 538 -15.30 -27.58 -24.24
N LYS A 539 -15.84 -28.83 -24.33
CA LYS A 539 -15.29 -29.81 -25.27
C LYS A 539 -15.31 -29.22 -26.68
N PRO A 540 -14.19 -29.28 -27.42
CA PRO A 540 -14.20 -28.80 -28.79
C PRO A 540 -15.36 -29.46 -29.53
N SER A 541 -16.17 -28.64 -30.22
CA SER A 541 -17.26 -29.16 -31.06
C SER A 541 -16.67 -30.15 -32.07
N GLN A 542 -17.13 -31.42 -32.00
CA GLN A 542 -16.74 -32.43 -33.00
C GLN A 542 -17.35 -32.16 -34.38
N ASN A 543 -18.26 -31.20 -34.46
CA ASN A 543 -18.82 -30.79 -35.76
C ASN A 543 -18.01 -29.61 -36.31
N PRO A 544 -17.37 -29.75 -37.48
CA PRO A 544 -16.74 -28.63 -38.13
C PRO A 544 -17.82 -27.58 -38.42
N ILE A 545 -17.53 -26.33 -38.11
CA ILE A 545 -18.37 -25.19 -38.49
C ILE A 545 -18.57 -25.30 -40.01
N PRO A 546 -19.83 -25.38 -40.55
CA PRO A 546 -20.06 -25.38 -41.98
C PRO A 546 -19.38 -24.15 -42.56
N GLY A 547 -18.46 -24.35 -43.47
CA GLY A 547 -17.83 -23.25 -44.19
C GLY A 547 -18.91 -22.37 -44.85
N PRO A 548 -18.61 -21.05 -45.09
CA PRO A 548 -19.57 -20.18 -45.72
C PRO A 548 -20.06 -20.84 -47.04
N SER A 549 -21.38 -21.03 -47.16
CA SER A 549 -22.01 -21.60 -48.33
C SER A 549 -21.52 -20.80 -49.55
N GLN A 550 -20.84 -21.46 -50.46
CA GLN A 550 -20.54 -20.87 -51.78
C GLN A 550 -21.89 -20.54 -52.42
N ASN A 551 -22.19 -19.25 -52.54
CA ASN A 551 -23.31 -18.78 -53.35
C ASN A 551 -23.20 -19.39 -54.74
N PRO A 552 -24.25 -20.00 -55.29
CA PRO A 552 -24.23 -20.42 -56.64
C PRO A 552 -24.07 -19.19 -57.58
N ASP A 553 -23.17 -19.32 -58.56
CA ASP A 553 -22.90 -18.35 -59.60
C ASP A 553 -24.20 -17.75 -60.18
N PRO A 554 -24.31 -16.44 -60.37
CA PRO A 554 -25.48 -15.86 -61.02
C PRO A 554 -25.50 -16.31 -62.49
N SER A 555 -26.61 -16.97 -62.89
CA SER A 555 -26.89 -17.35 -64.26
C SER A 555 -26.75 -16.14 -65.18
N PRO A 556 -26.18 -16.29 -66.43
CA PRO A 556 -26.04 -15.19 -67.34
C PRO A 556 -27.42 -14.71 -67.81
N ILE A 557 -27.62 -13.41 -67.86
CA ILE A 557 -28.79 -12.71 -68.40
C ILE A 557 -28.83 -12.95 -69.89
N PRO A 558 -29.95 -13.44 -70.51
CA PRO A 558 -30.07 -13.54 -71.95
C PRO A 558 -30.21 -12.14 -72.55
N THR A 559 -29.45 -11.89 -73.62
CA THR A 559 -29.48 -10.71 -74.52
C THR A 559 -30.76 -10.59 -75.27
#